data_4b5ff96d9fd2be858bb4d69dafeca316
#
_entry.id   4b5ff96d9fd2be858bb4d69dafeca316
#
_cell.length_a   1.000
_cell.length_b   1.000
_cell.length_c   1.000
_cell.angle_alpha   90.00
_cell.angle_beta   90.00
_cell.angle_gamma   90.00
#
_symmetry.space_group_name_H-M   'P 1'
#
loop_
_entity.id
_entity.type
_entity.pdbx_description
1 polymer ?
#
loop_
_entity_poly.entity_id
_entity_poly.type
_entity_poly.pdbx_seq_one_letter_code
_entity_poly.pdbx_strand_id
1 'polypeptide(L)'
;MREIDLHVHTTASDGTCTPAEVAELAHKIGLKAIAITDHDTESGYFEAAEAGEKLGIEVVPGIEISTKYGVAVHILGYFIDPQSPELRPVLDWVINDRNDRNRKMAELMAADGLPFDYDAVSYTHLRAHETPEHL
;
A
#
# COMPACT_ATOMS: atom_id res chain seq x y z
N MET A 1 3.38 7.13 -25.21
CA MET A 1 3.34 7.97 -24.01
C MET A 1 2.39 7.28 -23.04
N ARG A 2 2.80 6.94 -21.82
CA ARG A 2 1.85 6.39 -20.82
C ARG A 2 0.98 7.55 -20.36
N GLU A 3 -0.33 7.41 -20.46
CA GLU A 3 -1.28 8.43 -20.03
C GLU A 3 -1.89 8.15 -18.67
N ILE A 4 -1.78 6.90 -18.20
CA ILE A 4 -2.34 6.42 -16.94
C ILE A 4 -1.35 5.48 -16.25
N ASP A 5 -1.42 5.44 -14.91
CA ASP A 5 -0.76 4.43 -14.08
C ASP A 5 -1.75 3.93 -13.03
N LEU A 6 -2.07 2.64 -13.08
CA LEU A 6 -3.09 2.02 -12.23
C LEU A 6 -2.51 1.15 -11.12
N HIS A 7 -1.20 1.22 -10.87
CA HIS A 7 -0.58 0.47 -9.78
C HIS A 7 0.47 1.33 -9.09
N VAL A 8 0.03 2.09 -8.09
CA VAL A 8 0.87 3.08 -7.41
C VAL A 8 0.72 2.94 -5.89
N HIS A 9 1.87 2.93 -5.20
CA HIS A 9 1.96 2.87 -3.75
C HIS A 9 2.44 4.19 -3.17
N THR A 10 2.00 4.46 -1.95
CA THR A 10 2.35 5.67 -1.21
C THR A 10 2.92 5.32 0.17
N THR A 11 3.27 6.34 0.95
CA THR A 11 3.66 6.13 2.36
C THR A 11 2.53 5.61 3.25
N ALA A 12 1.31 5.45 2.73
CA ALA A 12 0.23 4.77 3.44
C ALA A 12 0.49 3.26 3.54
N SER A 13 1.30 2.68 2.63
CA SER A 13 1.79 1.30 2.72
C SER A 13 3.32 1.25 2.70
N ASP A 14 3.93 1.06 1.57
CA ASP A 14 5.36 0.80 1.40
C ASP A 14 6.05 1.69 0.37
N GLY A 15 5.31 2.60 -0.26
CA GLY A 15 5.88 3.65 -1.11
C GLY A 15 6.69 4.69 -0.31
N THR A 16 7.51 5.44 -1.00
CA THR A 16 8.43 6.43 -0.41
C THR A 16 7.89 7.86 -0.49
N CYS A 17 6.91 8.12 -1.36
CA CYS A 17 6.27 9.42 -1.52
C CYS A 17 4.93 9.48 -0.79
N THR A 18 4.58 10.63 -0.23
CA THR A 18 3.23 10.85 0.30
C THR A 18 2.19 10.76 -0.81
N PRO A 19 0.92 10.49 -0.48
CA PRO A 19 -0.13 10.45 -1.51
C PRO A 19 -0.23 11.74 -2.34
N ALA A 20 -0.04 12.90 -1.70
CA ALA A 20 -0.02 14.19 -2.40
C ALA A 20 1.18 14.32 -3.34
N GLU A 21 2.39 13.95 -2.89
CA GLU A 21 3.60 13.97 -3.72
C GLU A 21 3.48 13.04 -4.94
N VAL A 22 2.82 11.89 -4.78
CA VAL A 22 2.52 10.97 -5.89
C VAL A 22 1.63 11.65 -6.94
N ALA A 23 0.57 12.33 -6.53
CA ALA A 23 -0.30 13.08 -7.46
C ALA A 23 0.47 14.21 -8.16
N GLU A 24 1.33 14.94 -7.43
CA GLU A 24 2.20 15.99 -8.01
C GLU A 24 3.18 15.41 -9.04
N LEU A 25 3.80 14.27 -8.73
CA LEU A 25 4.71 13.59 -9.63
C LEU A 25 3.99 13.12 -10.90
N ALA A 26 2.81 12.52 -10.75
CA ALA A 26 1.98 12.10 -11.87
C ALA A 26 1.63 13.27 -12.80
N HIS A 27 1.25 14.42 -12.22
CA HIS A 27 1.02 15.64 -12.99
C HIS A 27 2.28 16.10 -13.73
N LYS A 28 3.41 16.14 -13.04
CA LYS A 28 4.69 16.60 -13.60
C LYS A 28 5.15 15.77 -14.79
N ILE A 29 4.92 14.45 -14.76
CA ILE A 29 5.28 13.54 -15.87
C ILE A 29 4.20 13.41 -16.92
N GLY A 30 3.05 14.09 -16.76
CA GLY A 30 2.00 14.22 -17.76
C GLY A 30 1.00 13.06 -17.77
N LEU A 31 0.83 12.35 -16.65
CA LEU A 31 -0.26 11.38 -16.50
C LEU A 31 -1.59 12.13 -16.37
N LYS A 32 -2.66 11.49 -16.85
CA LYS A 32 -4.05 11.98 -16.74
C LYS A 32 -4.80 11.33 -15.60
N ALA A 33 -4.43 10.09 -15.28
CA ALA A 33 -5.04 9.33 -14.19
C ALA A 33 -4.02 8.43 -13.51
N ILE A 34 -4.20 8.23 -12.20
CA ILE A 34 -3.50 7.24 -11.38
C ILE A 34 -4.49 6.46 -10.54
N ALA A 35 -4.15 5.24 -10.15
CA ALA A 35 -4.85 4.54 -9.08
C ALA A 35 -3.93 4.39 -7.87
N ILE A 36 -4.40 4.82 -6.71
CA ILE A 36 -3.74 4.54 -5.44
C ILE A 36 -4.13 3.14 -5.01
N THR A 37 -3.15 2.24 -4.95
CA THR A 37 -3.34 0.81 -4.70
C THR A 37 -2.45 0.32 -3.55
N ASP A 38 -2.42 1.09 -2.47
CA ASP A 38 -1.65 0.75 -1.28
C ASP A 38 -2.01 -0.63 -0.73
N HIS A 39 -1.03 -1.32 -0.15
CA HIS A 39 -1.21 -2.66 0.41
C HIS A 39 -2.17 -2.65 1.60
N ASP A 40 -3.30 -3.36 1.43
CA ASP A 40 -4.30 -3.65 2.47
C ASP A 40 -4.85 -2.40 3.17
N THR A 41 -4.75 -1.22 2.53
CA THR A 41 -5.26 0.04 3.06
C THR A 41 -5.77 0.96 1.95
N GLU A 42 -6.83 1.68 2.24
CA GLU A 42 -7.42 2.69 1.37
C GLU A 42 -7.02 4.13 1.77
N SER A 43 -6.26 4.26 2.86
CA SER A 43 -6.03 5.57 3.52
C SER A 43 -5.27 6.58 2.65
N GLY A 44 -4.41 6.13 1.75
CA GLY A 44 -3.65 6.99 0.84
C GLY A 44 -4.53 7.69 -0.20
N TYR A 45 -5.70 7.13 -0.51
CA TYR A 45 -6.58 7.67 -1.54
C TYR A 45 -7.03 9.11 -1.27
N PHE A 46 -7.46 9.44 -0.06
CA PHE A 46 -8.11 10.73 0.24
C PHE A 46 -7.18 11.91 0.00
N GLU A 47 -5.95 11.84 0.47
CA GLU A 47 -4.95 12.88 0.29
C GLU A 47 -4.55 13.00 -1.19
N ALA A 48 -4.34 11.87 -1.87
CA ALA A 48 -4.03 11.85 -3.30
C ALA A 48 -5.17 12.44 -4.15
N ALA A 49 -6.44 12.11 -3.82
CA ALA A 49 -7.61 12.62 -4.53
C ALA A 49 -7.75 14.14 -4.38
N GLU A 50 -7.55 14.68 -3.17
CA GLU A 50 -7.55 16.13 -2.94
C GLU A 50 -6.47 16.86 -3.75
N ALA A 51 -5.26 16.28 -3.79
CA ALA A 51 -4.17 16.82 -4.59
C ALA A 51 -4.44 16.71 -6.10
N GLY A 52 -4.97 15.54 -6.54
CA GLY A 52 -5.33 15.29 -7.93
C GLY A 52 -6.39 16.25 -8.46
N GLU A 53 -7.43 16.55 -7.66
CA GLU A 53 -8.47 17.53 -8.01
C GLU A 53 -7.85 18.90 -8.30
N LYS A 54 -6.94 19.36 -7.46
CA LYS A 54 -6.25 20.66 -7.63
C LYS A 54 -5.36 20.70 -8.88
N LEU A 55 -4.81 19.55 -9.27
CA LEU A 55 -3.87 19.40 -10.39
C LEU A 55 -4.54 19.00 -11.71
N GLY A 56 -5.84 18.64 -11.68
CA GLY A 56 -6.58 18.16 -12.84
C GLY A 56 -6.20 16.74 -13.26
N ILE A 57 -5.83 15.89 -12.30
CA ILE A 57 -5.55 14.47 -12.50
C ILE A 57 -6.70 13.65 -11.89
N GLU A 58 -7.16 12.64 -12.61
CA GLU A 58 -8.08 11.66 -12.05
C GLU A 58 -7.32 10.71 -11.09
N VAL A 59 -7.82 10.59 -9.85
CA VAL A 59 -7.31 9.62 -8.88
C VAL A 59 -8.36 8.56 -8.63
N VAL A 60 -8.07 7.34 -9.07
CA VAL A 60 -8.96 6.18 -8.92
C VAL A 60 -8.74 5.56 -7.52
N PRO A 61 -9.81 5.36 -6.74
CA PRO A 61 -9.70 4.62 -5.49
C PRO A 61 -9.41 3.15 -5.78
N GLY A 62 -8.29 2.67 -5.29
CA GLY A 62 -7.85 1.29 -5.45
C GLY A 62 -7.29 0.72 -4.17
N ILE A 63 -6.91 -0.53 -4.24
CA ILE A 63 -6.27 -1.27 -3.16
C ILE A 63 -5.53 -2.47 -3.74
N GLU A 64 -4.40 -2.83 -3.13
CA GLU A 64 -3.75 -4.10 -3.39
C GLU A 64 -3.89 -5.03 -2.19
N ILE A 65 -4.71 -6.06 -2.35
CA ILE A 65 -4.96 -7.04 -1.30
C ILE A 65 -3.89 -8.14 -1.34
N SER A 66 -3.17 -8.28 -0.24
CA SER A 66 -2.20 -9.36 -0.05
C SER A 66 -2.92 -10.66 0.28
N THR A 67 -2.78 -11.67 -0.56
CA THR A 67 -3.41 -12.98 -0.39
C THR A 67 -2.40 -14.12 -0.53
N LYS A 68 -2.85 -15.35 -0.24
CA LYS A 68 -2.05 -16.56 -0.40
C LYS A 68 -2.90 -17.68 -0.99
N TYR A 69 -2.43 -18.21 -2.13
CA TYR A 69 -3.00 -19.42 -2.73
C TYR A 69 -1.85 -20.36 -3.12
N GLY A 70 -1.32 -21.11 -2.12
CA GLY A 70 -0.09 -21.89 -2.27
C GLY A 70 1.18 -21.01 -2.35
N VAL A 71 1.14 -19.97 -3.16
CA VAL A 71 2.15 -18.91 -3.29
C VAL A 71 1.55 -17.57 -2.85
N ALA A 72 2.41 -16.56 -2.65
CA ALA A 72 1.93 -15.19 -2.45
C ALA A 72 1.25 -14.69 -3.75
N VAL A 73 0.08 -14.08 -3.60
CA VAL A 73 -0.69 -13.50 -4.70
C VAL A 73 -1.21 -12.14 -4.25
N HIS A 74 -1.00 -11.13 -5.06
CA HIS A 74 -1.57 -9.80 -4.83
C HIS A 74 -2.70 -9.55 -5.82
N ILE A 75 -3.81 -9.01 -5.33
CA ILE A 75 -5.01 -8.75 -6.13
C ILE A 75 -5.31 -7.26 -6.08
N LEU A 76 -5.28 -6.63 -7.25
CA LEU A 76 -5.65 -5.23 -7.39
C LEU A 76 -7.17 -5.06 -7.50
N GLY A 77 -7.73 -4.23 -6.65
CA GLY A 77 -9.11 -3.78 -6.72
C GLY A 77 -9.16 -2.31 -7.12
N TYR A 78 -10.09 -1.98 -8.03
CA TYR A 78 -10.28 -0.60 -8.49
C TYR A 78 -11.71 -0.15 -8.28
N PHE A 79 -11.90 1.18 -8.20
CA PHE A 79 -13.20 1.80 -7.96
C PHE A 79 -13.89 1.27 -6.70
N ILE A 80 -13.08 0.96 -5.70
CA ILE A 80 -13.60 0.58 -4.37
C ILE A 80 -14.30 1.78 -3.74
N ASP A 81 -15.23 1.52 -2.83
CA ASP A 81 -15.73 2.55 -1.92
C ASP A 81 -14.80 2.61 -0.69
N PRO A 82 -13.92 3.63 -0.58
CA PRO A 82 -12.97 3.70 0.53
C PRO A 82 -13.64 4.00 1.88
N GLN A 83 -14.93 4.32 1.88
CA GLN A 83 -15.72 4.54 3.11
C GLN A 83 -16.67 3.37 3.40
N SER A 84 -16.58 2.27 2.64
CA SER A 84 -17.44 1.10 2.84
C SER A 84 -17.27 0.52 4.26
N PRO A 85 -18.37 0.43 5.04
CA PRO A 85 -18.32 -0.19 6.36
C PRO A 85 -18.05 -1.70 6.30
N GLU A 86 -18.21 -2.33 5.14
CA GLU A 86 -17.93 -3.75 4.93
C GLU A 86 -16.45 -4.01 4.65
N LEU A 87 -15.77 -3.05 4.04
CA LEU A 87 -14.35 -3.17 3.69
C LEU A 87 -13.46 -3.13 4.92
N ARG A 88 -13.70 -2.20 5.84
CA ARG A 88 -12.84 -1.95 7.00
C ARG A 88 -12.55 -3.18 7.86
N PRO A 89 -13.56 -3.99 8.28
CA PRO A 89 -13.29 -5.19 9.07
C PRO A 89 -12.42 -6.22 8.35
N VAL A 90 -12.52 -6.31 7.02
CA VAL A 90 -11.69 -7.21 6.21
C VAL A 90 -10.25 -6.74 6.19
N LEU A 91 -10.01 -5.46 5.98
CA LEU A 91 -8.66 -4.88 6.00
C LEU A 91 -8.01 -4.99 7.38
N ASP A 92 -8.75 -4.70 8.44
CA ASP A 92 -8.26 -4.85 9.82
C ASP A 92 -7.86 -6.30 10.11
N TRP A 93 -8.64 -7.27 9.62
CA TRP A 93 -8.29 -8.68 9.75
C TRP A 93 -7.01 -9.04 9.00
N VAL A 94 -6.84 -8.59 7.74
CA VAL A 94 -5.64 -8.85 6.93
C VAL A 94 -4.40 -8.24 7.58
N ILE A 95 -4.50 -7.00 8.07
CA ILE A 95 -3.40 -6.30 8.76
C ILE A 95 -3.00 -7.06 10.03
N ASN A 96 -3.98 -7.49 10.84
CA ASN A 96 -3.72 -8.22 12.08
C ASN A 96 -3.07 -9.58 11.80
N ASP A 97 -3.57 -10.35 10.82
CA ASP A 97 -2.97 -11.62 10.42
C ASP A 97 -1.50 -11.45 9.97
N ARG A 98 -1.21 -10.40 9.21
CA ARG A 98 0.15 -10.06 8.80
C ARG A 98 1.03 -9.75 10.01
N ASN A 99 0.57 -8.95 10.95
CA ASN A 99 1.32 -8.60 12.14
C ASN A 99 1.62 -9.83 13.00
N ASP A 100 0.65 -10.73 13.18
CA ASP A 100 0.82 -11.97 13.92
C ASP A 100 1.83 -12.90 13.24
N ARG A 101 1.78 -13.02 11.92
CA ARG A 101 2.76 -13.77 11.14
C ARG A 101 4.18 -13.20 11.31
N ASN A 102 4.31 -11.90 11.23
CA ASN A 102 5.61 -11.23 11.35
C ASN A 102 6.19 -11.38 12.77
N ARG A 103 5.36 -11.31 13.82
CA ARG A 103 5.80 -11.59 15.20
C ARG A 103 6.29 -13.02 15.37
N LYS A 104 5.57 -13.99 14.82
CA LYS A 104 6.01 -15.40 14.82
C LYS A 104 7.35 -15.59 14.09
N MET A 105 7.54 -14.88 12.99
CA MET A 105 8.82 -14.91 12.26
C MET A 105 9.97 -14.32 13.11
N ALA A 106 9.72 -13.21 13.80
CA ALA A 106 10.70 -12.61 14.70
C ALA A 106 11.09 -13.56 15.85
N GLU A 107 10.11 -14.28 16.42
CA GLU A 107 10.35 -15.30 17.45
C GLU A 107 11.22 -16.46 16.92
N LEU A 108 10.96 -16.95 15.70
CA LEU A 108 11.76 -17.99 15.07
C LEU A 108 13.20 -17.52 14.81
N MET A 109 13.37 -16.29 14.32
CA MET A 109 14.71 -15.71 14.12
C MET A 109 15.46 -15.56 15.44
N ALA A 110 14.79 -15.14 16.51
CA ALA A 110 15.40 -15.06 17.83
C ALA A 110 15.84 -16.43 18.35
N ALA A 111 15.03 -17.48 18.11
CA ALA A 111 15.39 -18.86 18.48
C ALA A 111 16.62 -19.38 17.70
N ASP A 112 16.82 -18.90 16.47
CA ASP A 112 17.99 -19.22 15.64
C ASP A 112 19.20 -18.33 15.94
N GLY A 113 19.15 -17.51 17.01
CA GLY A 113 20.27 -16.67 17.46
C GLY A 113 20.38 -15.33 16.75
N LEU A 114 19.32 -14.88 16.07
CA LEU A 114 19.22 -13.59 15.37
C LEU A 114 18.11 -12.71 15.99
N PRO A 115 18.21 -12.35 17.30
CA PRO A 115 17.17 -11.55 17.93
C PRO A 115 17.20 -10.11 17.40
N PHE A 116 15.99 -9.54 17.19
CA PHE A 116 15.83 -8.12 16.89
C PHE A 116 14.55 -7.59 17.56
N ASP A 117 14.52 -6.28 17.78
CA ASP A 117 13.33 -5.63 18.31
C ASP A 117 12.30 -5.47 17.17
N TYR A 118 11.30 -6.37 17.15
CA TYR A 118 10.25 -6.37 16.12
C TYR A 118 9.50 -5.05 16.10
N ASP A 119 9.14 -4.49 17.26
CA ASP A 119 8.32 -3.29 17.31
C ASP A 119 9.10 -2.06 16.79
N ALA A 120 10.41 -1.97 17.10
CA ALA A 120 11.26 -0.93 16.54
C ALA A 120 11.42 -1.06 15.01
N VAL A 121 11.62 -2.29 14.51
CA VAL A 121 11.77 -2.52 13.06
C VAL A 121 10.45 -2.36 12.30
N SER A 122 9.33 -2.82 12.87
CA SER A 122 8.01 -2.71 12.22
C SER A 122 7.59 -1.26 11.97
N TYR A 123 7.97 -0.36 12.87
CA TYR A 123 7.69 1.05 12.72
C TYR A 123 8.46 1.71 11.56
N THR A 124 9.66 1.22 11.25
CA THR A 124 10.59 1.89 10.32
C THR A 124 10.76 1.19 8.97
N HIS A 125 10.58 -0.15 8.88
CA HIS A 125 11.05 -0.92 7.73
C HIS A 125 10.12 -2.04 7.24
N LEU A 126 9.22 -2.57 8.08
CA LEU A 126 8.40 -3.75 7.69
C LEU A 126 7.17 -3.40 6.85
N ARG A 127 7.01 -2.15 6.46
CA ARG A 127 6.05 -1.75 5.44
C ARG A 127 6.55 -2.09 4.04
N ALA A 128 7.88 -2.18 3.85
CA ALA A 128 8.52 -2.43 2.56
C ALA A 128 8.87 -3.91 2.41
N HIS A 129 7.99 -4.69 1.82
CA HIS A 129 8.30 -6.05 1.33
C HIS A 129 8.21 -6.15 -0.20
N GLU A 130 8.13 -5.02 -0.86
CA GLU A 130 8.12 -4.98 -2.30
C GLU A 130 9.55 -4.99 -2.83
N THR A 131 9.75 -5.77 -3.86
CA THR A 131 11.02 -5.77 -4.60
C THR A 131 11.15 -4.48 -5.41
N PRO A 132 12.38 -4.03 -5.75
CA PRO A 132 12.60 -2.81 -6.56
C PRO A 132 11.88 -2.79 -7.93
N GLU A 133 11.20 -3.86 -8.29
CA GLU A 133 10.47 -4.00 -9.57
C GLU A 133 9.15 -3.21 -9.61
N HIS A 134 8.70 -2.69 -8.46
CA HIS A 134 7.46 -1.93 -8.32
C HIS A 134 7.67 -0.41 -8.08
N LEU A 135 8.91 0.07 -8.28
CA LEU A 135 9.25 1.50 -8.21
C LEU A 135 9.22 2.16 -9.59
#